data_63c5b96e4f46a961183b70361706ade2
#
_entry.id   63c5b96e4f46a961183b70361706ade2
#
_cell.length_a   1.000
_cell.length_b   1.000
_cell.length_c   1.000
_cell.angle_alpha   90.00
_cell.angle_beta   90.00
_cell.angle_gamma   90.00
#
_symmetry.space_group_name_H-M   'P 1'
#
loop_
_entity.id
_entity.type
_entity.pdbx_description
1 polymer ?
#
loop_
_entity_poly.entity_id
_entity_poly.type
_entity_poly.pdbx_seq_one_letter_code
_entity_poly.pdbx_strand_id
1 'polypeptide(L)'
;MKHALARWAAALVMAVSLGTLIMAQARVHELKLLPQNVHWGYYDPSVKPVLHVASGDTVRVETMIARGLPRLLAAGVKEDEIPESLKLVERTITERGPGAHPMTGPIFVDGAAPGDVLEVKLVGFEFLHPYGVSGFIPGSGTLPDEFPYVRFHLVRFDERAGTASFVSEVMMR
;
A
#
# COMPACT_ATOMS: atom_id res chain seq x y z
N MET A 1 12.50 -63.91 -6.30
CA MET A 1 11.93 -62.91 -7.22
C MET A 1 10.84 -62.05 -6.58
N LYS A 2 9.89 -62.56 -5.83
CA LYS A 2 8.77 -61.79 -5.21
C LYS A 2 9.23 -60.68 -4.24
N HIS A 3 10.30 -60.91 -3.45
CA HIS A 3 10.78 -59.89 -2.48
C HIS A 3 11.60 -58.76 -3.12
N ALA A 4 12.21 -58.99 -4.28
CA ALA A 4 12.91 -57.94 -4.99
C ALA A 4 11.95 -56.94 -5.64
N LEU A 5 10.87 -57.39 -6.24
CA LEU A 5 9.84 -56.56 -6.84
C LEU A 5 9.13 -55.65 -5.79
N ALA A 6 8.86 -56.18 -4.57
CA ALA A 6 8.26 -55.43 -3.49
C ALA A 6 9.16 -54.27 -2.98
N ARG A 7 10.48 -54.49 -2.95
CA ARG A 7 11.46 -53.44 -2.55
C ARG A 7 11.56 -52.32 -3.55
N TRP A 8 11.49 -52.62 -4.87
CA TRP A 8 11.50 -51.61 -5.93
C TRP A 8 10.21 -50.82 -5.99
N ALA A 9 9.04 -51.43 -5.71
CA ALA A 9 7.78 -50.71 -5.63
C ALA A 9 7.72 -49.75 -4.44
N ALA A 10 8.25 -50.14 -3.28
CA ALA A 10 8.32 -49.27 -2.10
C ALA A 10 9.27 -48.06 -2.32
N ALA A 11 10.42 -48.28 -3.01
CA ALA A 11 11.35 -47.23 -3.33
C ALA A 11 10.77 -46.22 -4.34
N LEU A 12 9.99 -46.70 -5.30
CA LEU A 12 9.33 -45.83 -6.30
C LEU A 12 8.22 -44.96 -5.66
N VAL A 13 7.43 -45.50 -4.75
CA VAL A 13 6.40 -44.75 -4.01
C VAL A 13 7.03 -43.69 -3.11
N MET A 14 8.17 -44.00 -2.48
CA MET A 14 8.89 -43.05 -1.64
C MET A 14 9.53 -41.89 -2.45
N ALA A 15 10.02 -42.19 -3.65
CA ALA A 15 10.57 -41.16 -4.56
C ALA A 15 9.50 -40.21 -5.12
N VAL A 16 8.29 -40.70 -5.38
CA VAL A 16 7.16 -39.90 -5.85
C VAL A 16 6.62 -38.98 -4.74
N SER A 17 6.63 -39.42 -3.48
CA SER A 17 6.19 -38.58 -2.36
C SER A 17 7.20 -37.48 -1.97
N LEU A 18 8.48 -37.60 -2.31
CA LEU A 18 9.47 -36.52 -2.09
C LEU A 18 9.41 -35.41 -3.14
N GLY A 19 8.81 -35.65 -4.29
CA GLY A 19 8.76 -34.71 -5.43
C GLY A 19 7.71 -33.60 -5.32
N THR A 20 6.84 -33.60 -4.31
CA THR A 20 5.70 -32.66 -4.25
C THR A 20 5.79 -31.56 -3.20
N LEU A 21 6.88 -31.46 -2.46
CA LEU A 21 7.17 -30.30 -1.60
C LEU A 21 7.98 -29.24 -2.38
N ILE A 22 7.47 -28.81 -3.53
CA ILE A 22 7.90 -27.52 -4.08
C ILE A 22 7.22 -26.47 -3.18
N MET A 23 7.91 -26.07 -2.13
CA MET A 23 7.57 -24.88 -1.38
C MET A 23 7.60 -23.74 -2.39
N ALA A 24 6.42 -23.21 -2.74
CA ALA A 24 6.36 -22.00 -3.54
C ALA A 24 7.15 -20.93 -2.77
N GLN A 25 8.29 -20.54 -3.31
CA GLN A 25 9.12 -19.50 -2.71
C GLN A 25 8.30 -18.21 -2.73
N ALA A 26 8.06 -17.62 -1.55
CA ALA A 26 7.39 -16.35 -1.43
C ALA A 26 8.07 -15.29 -2.32
N ARG A 27 7.29 -14.64 -3.15
CA ARG A 27 7.79 -13.62 -4.09
C ARG A 27 7.59 -12.24 -3.50
N VAL A 28 8.44 -11.30 -3.95
CA VAL A 28 8.27 -9.88 -3.66
C VAL A 28 7.81 -9.20 -4.95
N HIS A 29 6.67 -8.56 -4.89
CA HIS A 29 6.08 -7.81 -5.99
C HIS A 29 6.20 -6.32 -5.72
N GLU A 30 6.38 -5.53 -6.79
CA GLU A 30 6.42 -4.08 -6.74
C GLU A 30 5.13 -3.51 -7.37
N LEU A 31 4.39 -2.73 -6.62
CA LEU A 31 3.20 -2.02 -7.11
C LEU A 31 3.45 -0.52 -7.02
N LYS A 32 3.88 0.05 -8.14
CA LYS A 32 4.27 1.45 -8.26
C LYS A 32 3.08 2.40 -8.30
N LEU A 33 3.27 3.61 -7.80
CA LEU A 33 2.34 4.73 -7.90
C LEU A 33 2.32 5.26 -9.34
N LEU A 34 1.49 4.63 -10.17
CA LEU A 34 1.26 5.00 -11.57
C LEU A 34 -0.24 5.21 -11.82
N PRO A 35 -0.65 6.05 -12.76
CA PRO A 35 -2.07 6.32 -13.01
C PRO A 35 -2.92 5.07 -13.24
N GLN A 36 -2.41 4.08 -13.98
CA GLN A 36 -3.12 2.84 -14.24
C GLN A 36 -3.28 1.93 -13.03
N ASN A 37 -2.54 2.18 -11.95
CA ASN A 37 -2.57 1.41 -10.71
C ASN A 37 -3.37 2.11 -9.61
N VAL A 38 -3.99 3.26 -9.90
CA VAL A 38 -4.69 4.05 -8.90
C VAL A 38 -6.12 4.31 -9.33
N HIS A 39 -7.06 4.11 -8.43
CA HIS A 39 -8.42 4.63 -8.52
C HIS A 39 -8.69 5.54 -7.32
N TRP A 40 -9.65 6.46 -7.45
CA TRP A 40 -9.76 7.54 -6.49
C TRP A 40 -11.17 7.75 -5.99
N GLY A 41 -11.33 7.68 -4.67
CA GLY A 41 -12.51 8.17 -3.96
C GLY A 41 -13.71 7.24 -3.89
N TYR A 42 -13.59 5.99 -4.30
CA TYR A 42 -14.66 4.98 -4.20
C TYR A 42 -14.11 3.57 -4.08
N TYR A 43 -14.89 2.69 -3.47
CA TYR A 43 -14.66 1.24 -3.47
C TYR A 43 -15.66 0.61 -4.43
N ASP A 44 -15.14 -0.07 -5.46
CA ASP A 44 -15.96 -0.71 -6.48
C ASP A 44 -15.38 -2.10 -6.82
N PRO A 45 -16.15 -3.18 -6.60
CA PRO A 45 -15.71 -4.54 -6.90
C PRO A 45 -15.54 -4.81 -8.38
N SER A 46 -16.03 -3.94 -9.26
CA SER A 46 -15.85 -4.04 -10.72
C SER A 46 -14.48 -3.55 -11.20
N VAL A 47 -13.73 -2.82 -10.36
CA VAL A 47 -12.37 -2.38 -10.69
C VAL A 47 -11.47 -3.61 -10.81
N LYS A 48 -10.88 -3.79 -11.99
CA LYS A 48 -10.03 -4.95 -12.27
C LYS A 48 -8.74 -4.89 -11.46
N PRO A 49 -8.30 -6.01 -10.89
CA PRO A 49 -7.01 -6.10 -10.24
C PRO A 49 -5.86 -5.72 -11.17
N VAL A 50 -4.90 -4.96 -10.65
CA VAL A 50 -3.67 -4.56 -11.36
C VAL A 50 -2.50 -5.47 -11.01
N LEU A 51 -2.66 -6.32 -9.99
CA LEU A 51 -1.66 -7.27 -9.54
C LEU A 51 -2.34 -8.53 -9.03
N HIS A 52 -1.78 -9.70 -9.35
CA HIS A 52 -2.15 -10.99 -8.80
C HIS A 52 -1.00 -11.52 -7.94
N VAL A 53 -1.31 -12.04 -6.76
CA VAL A 53 -0.35 -12.57 -5.80
C VAL A 53 -0.82 -13.89 -5.21
N ALA A 54 0.10 -14.76 -4.85
CA ALA A 54 -0.21 -15.95 -4.07
C ALA A 54 -0.23 -15.66 -2.57
N SER A 55 -0.91 -16.50 -1.80
CA SER A 55 -0.81 -16.44 -0.34
C SER A 55 0.64 -16.63 0.12
N GLY A 56 1.11 -15.76 1.01
CA GLY A 56 2.50 -15.71 1.49
C GLY A 56 3.42 -14.80 0.69
N ASP A 57 3.01 -14.27 -0.45
CA ASP A 57 3.78 -13.27 -1.18
C ASP A 57 3.86 -11.95 -0.42
N THR A 58 4.89 -11.17 -0.72
CA THR A 58 5.07 -9.81 -0.20
C THR A 58 4.82 -8.81 -1.32
N VAL A 59 4.14 -7.71 -1.01
CA VAL A 59 3.94 -6.61 -1.97
C VAL A 59 4.49 -5.33 -1.39
N ARG A 60 5.39 -4.67 -2.12
CA ARG A 60 5.81 -3.30 -1.86
C ARG A 60 4.89 -2.37 -2.64
N VAL A 61 4.04 -1.63 -1.92
CA VAL A 61 3.04 -0.74 -2.51
C VAL A 61 3.45 0.71 -2.33
N GLU A 62 3.58 1.46 -3.41
CA GLU A 62 3.72 2.91 -3.34
C GLU A 62 2.33 3.56 -3.22
N THR A 63 2.20 4.47 -2.28
CA THR A 63 0.94 5.18 -2.01
C THR A 63 1.14 6.69 -2.07
N MET A 64 0.04 7.44 -2.09
CA MET A 64 0.08 8.90 -2.04
C MET A 64 -0.85 9.44 -0.96
N ILE A 65 -0.65 10.71 -0.62
CA ILE A 65 -1.43 11.39 0.39
C ILE A 65 -2.91 11.51 -0.01
N ALA A 66 -3.81 11.36 0.96
CA ALA A 66 -5.22 11.65 0.78
C ALA A 66 -5.44 13.11 0.35
N ARG A 67 -6.39 13.35 -0.56
CA ARG A 67 -6.68 14.65 -1.21
C ARG A 67 -5.59 15.16 -2.16
N GLY A 68 -4.52 14.38 -2.36
CA GLY A 68 -3.51 14.59 -3.39
C GLY A 68 -2.71 15.89 -3.28
N LEU A 69 -2.29 16.39 -4.43
CA LEU A 69 -1.43 17.54 -4.59
C LEU A 69 -1.94 18.84 -3.94
N PRO A 70 -3.24 19.21 -4.04
CA PRO A 70 -3.73 20.46 -3.43
C PRO A 70 -3.48 20.53 -1.92
N ARG A 71 -3.52 19.40 -1.22
CA ARG A 71 -3.25 19.35 0.22
C ARG A 71 -1.79 19.64 0.55
N LEU A 72 -0.87 19.14 -0.26
CA LEU A 72 0.57 19.40 -0.09
C LEU A 72 0.89 20.86 -0.29
N LEU A 73 0.39 21.45 -1.38
CA LEU A 73 0.60 22.88 -1.69
C LEU A 73 -0.01 23.77 -0.60
N ALA A 74 -1.21 23.47 -0.14
CA ALA A 74 -1.86 24.21 0.95
C ALA A 74 -1.10 24.11 2.29
N ALA A 75 -0.34 23.05 2.51
CA ALA A 75 0.54 22.89 3.66
C ALA A 75 1.91 23.55 3.49
N GLY A 76 2.21 24.16 2.33
CA GLY A 76 3.46 24.85 2.05
C GLY A 76 4.59 23.95 1.53
N VAL A 77 4.28 22.76 1.02
CA VAL A 77 5.26 21.94 0.28
C VAL A 77 5.56 22.63 -1.05
N LYS A 78 6.82 22.81 -1.37
CA LYS A 78 7.23 23.39 -2.65
C LYS A 78 7.00 22.39 -3.77
N GLU A 79 6.69 22.89 -4.98
CA GLU A 79 6.35 22.04 -6.12
C GLU A 79 7.51 21.14 -6.55
N ASP A 80 8.75 21.60 -6.40
CA ASP A 80 9.97 20.84 -6.68
C ASP A 80 10.26 19.75 -5.64
N GLU A 81 9.68 19.83 -4.45
CA GLU A 81 9.76 18.79 -3.41
C GLU A 81 8.72 17.67 -3.62
N ILE A 82 7.74 17.86 -4.53
CA ILE A 82 6.66 16.88 -4.75
C ILE A 82 7.10 15.84 -5.78
N PRO A 83 6.98 14.52 -5.46
CA PRO A 83 7.35 13.44 -6.37
C PRO A 83 6.61 13.52 -7.72
N GLU A 84 7.33 13.27 -8.82
CA GLU A 84 6.75 13.29 -10.16
C GLU A 84 5.65 12.23 -10.35
N SER A 85 5.76 11.06 -9.70
CA SER A 85 4.72 10.04 -9.72
C SER A 85 3.38 10.57 -9.18
N LEU A 86 3.42 11.35 -8.10
CA LEU A 86 2.24 11.97 -7.51
C LEU A 86 1.64 13.02 -8.44
N LYS A 87 2.47 13.91 -9.02
CA LYS A 87 2.02 14.91 -10.01
C LYS A 87 1.41 14.22 -11.24
N LEU A 88 2.00 13.12 -11.70
CA LEU A 88 1.50 12.34 -12.84
C LEU A 88 0.12 11.75 -12.54
N VAL A 89 -0.06 11.12 -11.39
CA VAL A 89 -1.36 10.58 -10.96
C VAL A 89 -2.39 11.70 -10.88
N GLU A 90 -2.05 12.81 -10.23
CA GLU A 90 -2.95 13.96 -10.04
C GLU A 90 -3.48 14.55 -11.36
N ARG A 91 -2.59 14.71 -12.36
CA ARG A 91 -2.96 15.28 -13.66
C ARG A 91 -3.68 14.30 -14.59
N THR A 92 -3.49 12.99 -14.39
CA THR A 92 -4.03 11.94 -15.28
C THR A 92 -5.39 11.44 -14.81
N ILE A 93 -5.61 11.28 -13.49
CA ILE A 93 -6.86 10.78 -12.96
C ILE A 93 -7.85 11.93 -12.78
N THR A 94 -8.75 12.05 -13.74
CA THR A 94 -9.83 13.06 -13.76
C THR A 94 -11.15 12.51 -13.22
N GLU A 95 -11.40 11.21 -13.39
CA GLU A 95 -12.56 10.55 -12.80
C GLU A 95 -12.30 10.19 -11.35
N ARG A 96 -13.00 10.89 -10.45
CA ARG A 96 -12.84 10.71 -9.01
C ARG A 96 -14.21 10.58 -8.36
N GLY A 97 -14.33 9.61 -7.46
CA GLY A 97 -15.49 9.49 -6.59
C GLY A 97 -15.50 10.58 -5.49
N PRO A 98 -16.50 10.57 -4.61
CA PRO A 98 -16.67 11.57 -3.57
C PRO A 98 -15.64 11.47 -2.43
N GLY A 99 -14.92 10.35 -2.34
CA GLY A 99 -13.93 10.09 -1.30
C GLY A 99 -12.62 10.83 -1.49
N ALA A 100 -11.89 11.02 -0.39
CA ALA A 100 -10.63 11.77 -0.38
C ALA A 100 -9.40 10.91 -0.72
N HIS A 101 -9.56 9.58 -0.79
CA HIS A 101 -8.44 8.65 -0.82
C HIS A 101 -8.14 8.14 -2.23
N PRO A 102 -6.96 8.42 -2.78
CA PRO A 102 -6.39 7.64 -3.88
C PRO A 102 -5.94 6.28 -3.35
N MET A 103 -6.24 5.23 -4.08
CA MET A 103 -5.97 3.84 -3.70
C MET A 103 -5.15 3.17 -4.77
N THR A 104 -3.95 2.70 -4.40
CA THR A 104 -3.09 1.90 -5.29
C THR A 104 -3.51 0.44 -5.23
N GLY A 105 -3.92 -0.11 -6.34
CA GLY A 105 -4.53 -1.44 -6.47
C GLY A 105 -5.70 -1.44 -7.46
N PRO A 106 -6.60 -2.43 -7.39
CA PRO A 106 -6.69 -3.55 -6.44
C PRO A 106 -5.64 -4.64 -6.62
N ILE A 107 -5.40 -5.38 -5.54
CA ILE A 107 -4.56 -6.58 -5.55
C ILE A 107 -5.47 -7.80 -5.40
N PHE A 108 -5.33 -8.78 -6.28
CA PHE A 108 -6.05 -10.06 -6.20
C PHE A 108 -5.17 -11.12 -5.55
N VAL A 109 -5.72 -11.83 -4.57
CA VAL A 109 -5.04 -12.96 -3.94
C VAL A 109 -5.53 -14.24 -4.61
N ASP A 110 -4.64 -14.95 -5.29
CA ASP A 110 -4.99 -16.15 -6.02
C ASP A 110 -5.50 -17.25 -5.07
N GLY A 111 -6.63 -17.84 -5.45
CA GLY A 111 -7.30 -18.87 -4.67
C GLY A 111 -8.21 -18.34 -3.55
N ALA A 112 -8.22 -17.05 -3.24
CA ALA A 112 -9.14 -16.48 -2.26
C ALA A 112 -10.57 -16.44 -2.78
N ALA A 113 -11.53 -16.75 -1.92
CA ALA A 113 -12.96 -16.79 -2.23
C ALA A 113 -13.78 -15.99 -1.20
N PRO A 114 -15.01 -15.57 -1.56
CA PRO A 114 -15.92 -14.93 -0.61
C PRO A 114 -16.15 -15.80 0.62
N GLY A 115 -15.94 -15.22 1.80
CA GLY A 115 -16.01 -15.91 3.10
C GLY A 115 -14.66 -16.26 3.70
N ASP A 116 -13.57 -16.18 2.94
CA ASP A 116 -12.22 -16.33 3.47
C ASP A 116 -11.81 -15.13 4.32
N VAL A 117 -10.85 -15.36 5.22
CA VAL A 117 -10.23 -14.32 6.03
C VAL A 117 -8.88 -13.95 5.42
N LEU A 118 -8.69 -12.68 5.10
CA LEU A 118 -7.42 -12.15 4.63
C LEU A 118 -6.57 -11.67 5.81
N GLU A 119 -5.41 -12.30 6.03
CA GLU A 119 -4.40 -11.80 6.95
C GLU A 119 -3.38 -10.95 6.20
N VAL A 120 -3.24 -9.68 6.59
CA VAL A 120 -2.26 -8.76 6.03
C VAL A 120 -1.22 -8.43 7.10
N LYS A 121 0.03 -8.86 6.87
CA LYS A 121 1.16 -8.55 7.76
C LYS A 121 1.92 -7.34 7.22
N LEU A 122 1.94 -6.26 8.00
CA LEU A 122 2.77 -5.09 7.70
C LEU A 122 4.22 -5.40 8.08
N VAL A 123 5.11 -5.49 7.09
CA VAL A 123 6.52 -5.86 7.28
C VAL A 123 7.44 -4.65 7.41
N GLY A 124 7.05 -3.49 6.89
CA GLY A 124 7.84 -2.26 6.99
C GLY A 124 7.19 -1.10 6.28
N PHE A 125 7.75 0.09 6.51
CA PHE A 125 7.36 1.34 5.87
C PHE A 125 8.62 2.07 5.42
N GLU A 126 8.56 2.68 4.24
CA GLU A 126 9.58 3.57 3.70
C GLU A 126 8.89 4.87 3.28
N PHE A 127 9.47 6.00 3.61
CA PHE A 127 8.94 7.29 3.21
C PHE A 127 9.42 7.65 1.80
N LEU A 128 8.50 7.96 0.88
CA LEU A 128 8.84 8.44 -0.46
C LEU A 128 9.40 9.87 -0.45
N HIS A 129 9.15 10.61 0.61
CA HIS A 129 9.61 11.98 0.84
C HIS A 129 9.68 12.26 2.34
N PRO A 130 10.59 13.14 2.78
CA PRO A 130 10.87 13.36 4.21
C PRO A 130 9.87 14.33 4.85
N TYR A 131 8.59 14.23 4.51
CA TYR A 131 7.54 15.06 5.10
C TYR A 131 6.18 14.38 5.08
N GLY A 132 5.29 14.85 5.95
CA GLY A 132 3.87 14.56 5.96
C GLY A 132 3.07 15.83 6.22
N VAL A 133 1.76 15.73 6.14
CA VAL A 133 0.85 16.84 6.39
C VAL A 133 -0.20 16.43 7.40
N SER A 134 -0.36 17.24 8.44
CA SER A 134 -1.46 17.17 9.40
C SER A 134 -2.31 18.43 9.27
N GLY A 135 -3.62 18.32 9.52
CA GLY A 135 -4.48 19.50 9.49
C GLY A 135 -5.96 19.18 9.38
N PHE A 136 -6.73 20.23 9.42
CA PHE A 136 -8.19 20.18 9.38
C PHE A 136 -8.76 21.26 8.47
N ILE A 137 -10.02 21.08 8.07
CA ILE A 137 -10.83 22.01 7.29
C ILE A 137 -12.16 22.22 8.02
N PRO A 138 -12.89 23.32 7.75
CA PRO A 138 -14.22 23.57 8.33
C PRO A 138 -15.15 22.36 8.20
N GLY A 139 -15.91 22.07 9.25
CA GLY A 139 -16.85 20.96 9.29
C GLY A 139 -16.22 19.57 9.42
N SER A 140 -14.90 19.46 9.65
CA SER A 140 -14.19 18.19 9.84
C SER A 140 -13.53 18.10 11.23
N GLY A 141 -13.32 16.86 11.68
CA GLY A 141 -12.71 16.58 12.97
C GLY A 141 -13.73 16.41 14.09
N THR A 142 -13.22 16.31 15.33
CA THR A 142 -14.05 16.02 16.52
C THR A 142 -14.77 17.26 17.08
N LEU A 143 -14.22 18.44 16.85
CA LEU A 143 -14.70 19.72 17.35
C LEU A 143 -14.88 20.72 16.19
N PRO A 144 -15.78 20.45 15.22
CA PRO A 144 -15.85 21.23 13.98
C PRO A 144 -16.29 22.68 14.22
N ASP A 145 -17.13 22.93 15.21
CA ASP A 145 -17.64 24.28 15.51
C ASP A 145 -16.60 25.16 16.22
N GLU A 146 -15.66 24.55 16.93
CA GLU A 146 -14.58 25.27 17.61
C GLU A 146 -13.43 25.65 16.67
N PHE A 147 -13.32 24.94 15.53
CA PHE A 147 -12.27 25.13 14.54
C PHE A 147 -12.86 25.37 13.13
N PRO A 148 -13.62 26.45 12.91
CA PRO A 148 -14.31 26.72 11.65
C PRO A 148 -13.39 27.32 10.56
N TYR A 149 -12.12 26.98 10.56
CA TYR A 149 -11.09 27.49 9.63
C TYR A 149 -10.21 26.36 9.11
N VAL A 150 -9.48 26.66 8.05
CA VAL A 150 -8.48 25.73 7.47
C VAL A 150 -7.15 25.89 8.17
N ARG A 151 -6.54 24.80 8.59
CA ARG A 151 -5.16 24.79 9.07
C ARG A 151 -4.46 23.52 8.66
N PHE A 152 -3.29 23.66 8.01
CA PHE A 152 -2.40 22.57 7.70
C PHE A 152 -1.03 22.84 8.31
N HIS A 153 -0.38 21.75 8.75
CA HIS A 153 0.99 21.74 9.23
C HIS A 153 1.80 20.80 8.34
N LEU A 154 2.90 21.31 7.82
CA LEU A 154 3.93 20.50 7.19
C LEU A 154 4.81 19.93 8.29
N VAL A 155 4.82 18.59 8.39
CA VAL A 155 5.62 17.84 9.35
C VAL A 155 6.82 17.27 8.62
N ARG A 156 8.02 17.77 8.92
CA ARG A 156 9.26 17.26 8.33
C ARG A 156 9.83 16.12 9.16
N PHE A 157 10.35 15.10 8.48
CA PHE A 157 10.93 13.91 9.11
C PHE A 157 12.45 13.97 9.05
N ASP A 158 13.09 13.56 10.18
CA ASP A 158 14.48 13.15 10.22
C ASP A 158 14.52 11.63 10.40
N GLU A 159 14.68 10.91 9.30
CA GLU A 159 14.70 9.44 9.30
C GLU A 159 15.90 8.88 10.10
N ARG A 160 17.03 9.61 10.12
CA ARG A 160 18.22 9.18 10.86
C ARG A 160 18.02 9.29 12.37
N ALA A 161 17.38 10.36 12.81
CA ALA A 161 17.06 10.58 14.22
C ALA A 161 15.79 9.83 14.65
N GLY A 162 14.98 9.31 13.70
CA GLY A 162 13.67 8.72 13.97
C GLY A 162 12.70 9.73 14.58
N THR A 163 12.76 10.99 14.13
CA THR A 163 11.97 12.09 14.71
C THR A 163 11.18 12.84 13.63
N ALA A 164 10.10 13.49 14.06
CA ALA A 164 9.32 14.37 13.21
C ALA A 164 9.04 15.71 13.91
N SER A 165 9.24 16.84 13.20
CA SER A 165 8.94 18.17 13.71
C SER A 165 7.48 18.51 13.44
N PHE A 166 6.65 18.50 14.48
CA PHE A 166 5.23 18.84 14.36
C PHE A 166 5.01 20.36 14.39
N VAL A 167 5.58 21.03 15.38
CA VAL A 167 5.73 22.48 15.48
C VAL A 167 7.12 22.78 15.99
N SER A 168 7.60 24.03 15.88
CA SER A 168 8.98 24.40 16.20
C SER A 168 9.47 23.97 17.60
N GLU A 169 8.57 23.72 18.52
CA GLU A 169 8.84 23.42 19.92
C GLU A 169 8.54 21.96 20.31
N VAL A 170 7.94 21.17 19.39
CA VAL A 170 7.51 19.79 19.67
C VAL A 170 8.13 18.83 18.67
N MET A 171 9.02 17.96 19.16
CA MET A 171 9.60 16.84 18.42
C MET A 171 8.88 15.55 18.81
N MET A 172 8.40 14.80 17.81
CA MET A 172 7.81 13.47 17.98
C MET A 172 8.84 12.39 17.61
N ARG A 173 8.82 11.28 18.33
CA ARG A 173 9.65 10.09 18.07
C ARG A 173 8.76 8.92 17.68
#